data_9c0cf76cb7d1cfb72c16ef62286a54b4
#
_entry.id   9c0cf76cb7d1cfb72c16ef62286a54b4
#
_cell.length_a   1.000
_cell.length_b   1.000
_cell.length_c   1.000
_cell.angle_alpha   90.00
_cell.angle_beta   90.00
_cell.angle_gamma   90.00
#
_symmetry.space_group_name_H-M   'P 1'
#
loop_
_entity.id
_entity.type
_entity.pdbx_description
1 polymer ?
#
loop_
_entity_poly.entity_id
_entity_poly.type
_entity_poly.pdbx_seq_one_letter_code
_entity_poly.pdbx_strand_id
1 'polypeptide(L)'
;MSKIAIVTDSNSGITQEEGRRLGVSVLPMPFFINEKMYLEGITLSQDEFYQWLKSDASISTSQPSPGETMGLWDNLLKEYDEIVQIPMSSGLSATCATAMGLAQEYEGRVHVVDNQRISVTQRQSVVDAIALRDAGKSGAEIKKILEEEKFNSSIYITLETLKYLKKGGRITPAAAAIGTVLNLKPVLQLQGEKLDAFAKVRGKKQARRTMLKAMKADFEGRFAPFVQNGEMCLQAAYTGNPEEAEEWKQEMQETFPGMEIHMDPLSLSVACHIGYGSLAIACSKKVTA
;
A
#
# COMPACT_ATOMS: atom_id res chain seq x y z
N MET A 1 3.34 16.63 26.30
CA MET A 1 3.43 16.10 24.92
C MET A 1 2.02 15.93 24.41
N SER A 2 1.77 16.34 23.18
CA SER A 2 0.47 16.17 22.54
C SER A 2 0.14 14.68 22.39
N LYS A 3 -1.09 14.28 22.68
CA LYS A 3 -1.55 12.90 22.50
C LYS A 3 -2.05 12.74 21.08
N ILE A 4 -1.31 11.98 20.26
CA ILE A 4 -1.54 11.87 18.82
C ILE A 4 -2.17 10.52 18.47
N ALA A 5 -3.30 10.53 17.75
CA ALA A 5 -3.88 9.35 17.13
C ALA A 5 -3.27 9.12 15.75
N ILE A 6 -2.89 7.88 15.46
CA ILE A 6 -2.47 7.47 14.10
C ILE A 6 -3.66 6.79 13.41
N VAL A 7 -3.95 7.22 12.20
CA VAL A 7 -5.03 6.70 11.35
C VAL A 7 -4.46 6.28 10.00
N THR A 8 -4.88 5.15 9.50
CA THR A 8 -4.59 4.70 8.12
C THR A 8 -5.86 4.13 7.48
N ASP A 9 -5.78 3.71 6.23
CA ASP A 9 -6.85 2.94 5.58
C ASP A 9 -6.45 1.47 5.39
N SER A 10 -7.41 0.61 5.04
CA SER A 10 -7.18 -0.83 4.88
C SER A 10 -6.20 -1.19 3.75
N ASN A 11 -5.85 -0.24 2.87
CA ASN A 11 -4.85 -0.49 1.83
C ASN A 11 -3.42 -0.60 2.37
N SER A 12 -3.18 -0.20 3.62
CA SER A 12 -1.92 -0.45 4.32
C SER A 12 -1.67 -1.94 4.59
N GLY A 13 -2.68 -2.80 4.45
CA GLY A 13 -2.63 -4.20 4.84
C GLY A 13 -2.84 -4.43 6.35
N ILE A 14 -2.89 -3.37 7.15
CA ILE A 14 -3.16 -3.47 8.58
C ILE A 14 -4.64 -3.82 8.79
N THR A 15 -4.90 -4.96 9.40
CA THR A 15 -6.27 -5.40 9.73
C THR A 15 -6.84 -4.61 10.91
N GLN A 16 -8.17 -4.67 11.11
CA GLN A 16 -8.82 -4.07 12.28
C GLN A 16 -8.27 -4.60 13.61
N GLU A 17 -7.97 -5.90 13.67
CA GLU A 17 -7.38 -6.54 14.86
C GLU A 17 -5.95 -6.04 15.10
N GLU A 18 -5.14 -6.02 14.06
CA GLU A 18 -3.77 -5.52 14.15
C GLU A 18 -3.73 -4.03 14.50
N GLY A 19 -4.63 -3.23 13.92
CA GLY A 19 -4.77 -1.81 14.24
C GLY A 19 -5.02 -1.60 15.74
N ARG A 20 -5.94 -2.37 16.34
CA ARG A 20 -6.17 -2.33 17.79
C ARG A 20 -4.91 -2.67 18.60
N ARG A 21 -4.15 -3.67 18.18
CA ARG A 21 -2.87 -4.07 18.84
C ARG A 21 -1.80 -2.99 18.74
N LEU A 22 -1.73 -2.28 17.61
CA LEU A 22 -0.77 -1.21 17.35
C LEU A 22 -1.21 0.15 17.93
N GLY A 23 -2.45 0.27 18.42
CA GLY A 23 -3.03 1.56 18.82
C GLY A 23 -3.26 2.50 17.62
N VAL A 24 -3.64 1.94 16.48
CA VAL A 24 -3.90 2.65 15.22
C VAL A 24 -5.34 2.44 14.79
N SER A 25 -6.00 3.48 14.32
CA SER A 25 -7.33 3.39 13.73
C SER A 25 -7.23 3.07 12.23
N VAL A 26 -7.94 2.05 11.78
CA VAL A 26 -7.94 1.63 10.37
C VAL A 26 -9.30 1.96 9.75
N LEU A 27 -9.32 2.88 8.80
CA LEU A 27 -10.52 3.25 8.05
C LEU A 27 -10.73 2.22 6.93
N PRO A 28 -11.83 1.45 6.94
CA PRO A 28 -12.05 0.43 5.94
C PRO A 28 -12.39 1.05 4.59
N MET A 29 -11.74 0.58 3.54
CA MET A 29 -12.06 1.01 2.17
C MET A 29 -13.31 0.29 1.68
N PRO A 30 -14.34 1.01 1.22
CA PRO A 30 -15.52 0.40 0.65
C PRO A 30 -15.28 -0.05 -0.80
N PHE A 31 -15.90 -1.17 -1.16
CA PHE A 31 -15.98 -1.63 -2.53
C PHE A 31 -17.34 -2.27 -2.81
N PHE A 32 -17.69 -2.39 -4.08
CA PHE A 32 -18.99 -2.87 -4.51
C PHE A 32 -18.84 -4.13 -5.36
N ILE A 33 -19.66 -5.13 -5.07
CA ILE A 33 -19.83 -6.34 -5.88
C ILE A 33 -21.31 -6.40 -6.28
N ASN A 34 -21.59 -6.34 -7.58
CA ASN A 34 -22.96 -6.31 -8.11
C ASN A 34 -23.83 -5.26 -7.38
N GLU A 35 -23.32 -4.02 -7.28
CA GLU A 35 -23.94 -2.86 -6.62
C GLU A 35 -24.11 -2.95 -5.09
N LYS A 36 -23.84 -4.10 -4.47
CA LYS A 36 -23.82 -4.25 -3.02
C LYS A 36 -22.48 -3.81 -2.44
N MET A 37 -22.52 -2.96 -1.42
CA MET A 37 -21.34 -2.47 -0.71
C MET A 37 -20.80 -3.51 0.27
N TYR A 38 -19.46 -3.61 0.31
CA TYR A 38 -18.71 -4.43 1.24
C TYR A 38 -17.55 -3.66 1.84
N LEU A 39 -17.15 -4.08 3.04
CA LEU A 39 -15.98 -3.56 3.76
C LEU A 39 -15.03 -4.73 4.02
N GLU A 40 -13.78 -4.57 3.62
CA GLU A 40 -12.74 -5.59 3.75
C GLU A 40 -12.54 -6.01 5.21
N GLY A 41 -12.49 -7.33 5.44
CA GLY A 41 -12.27 -7.89 6.78
C GLY A 41 -13.39 -7.64 7.78
N ILE A 42 -14.51 -7.01 7.34
CA ILE A 42 -15.69 -6.73 8.16
C ILE A 42 -16.90 -7.46 7.59
N THR A 43 -17.22 -7.24 6.31
CA THR A 43 -18.41 -7.82 5.68
C THR A 43 -18.11 -8.78 4.53
N LEU A 44 -16.85 -8.97 4.20
CA LEU A 44 -16.37 -9.91 3.18
C LEU A 44 -14.96 -10.41 3.52
N SER A 45 -14.77 -11.72 3.41
CA SER A 45 -13.46 -12.37 3.52
C SER A 45 -12.69 -12.33 2.18
N GLN A 46 -11.37 -12.59 2.22
CA GLN A 46 -10.56 -12.70 1.02
C GLN A 46 -11.02 -13.85 0.11
N ASP A 47 -11.34 -15.01 0.68
CA ASP A 47 -11.77 -16.19 -0.10
C ASP A 47 -13.06 -15.93 -0.86
N GLU A 48 -14.07 -15.34 -0.21
CA GLU A 48 -15.33 -14.95 -0.85
C GLU A 48 -15.10 -13.93 -1.98
N PHE A 49 -14.24 -12.93 -1.73
CA PHE A 49 -13.90 -11.93 -2.74
C PHE A 49 -13.29 -12.56 -4.00
N TYR A 50 -12.33 -13.49 -3.86
CA TYR A 50 -11.71 -14.12 -5.02
C TYR A 50 -12.66 -15.04 -5.77
N GLN A 51 -13.68 -15.62 -5.12
CA GLN A 51 -14.76 -16.34 -5.81
C GLN A 51 -15.57 -15.38 -6.71
N TRP A 52 -15.94 -14.20 -6.20
CA TRP A 52 -16.60 -13.16 -6.98
C TRP A 52 -15.74 -12.65 -8.14
N LEU A 53 -14.46 -12.43 -7.91
CA LEU A 53 -13.54 -11.95 -8.94
C LEU A 53 -13.41 -12.95 -10.11
N LYS A 54 -13.48 -14.26 -9.82
CA LYS A 54 -13.45 -15.34 -10.82
C LYS A 54 -14.76 -15.48 -11.59
N SER A 55 -15.89 -15.07 -11.00
CA SER A 55 -17.22 -15.18 -11.60
C SER A 55 -17.57 -14.06 -12.58
N ASP A 56 -16.64 -13.19 -12.96
CA ASP A 56 -16.86 -11.98 -13.77
C ASP A 56 -17.89 -11.00 -13.14
N ALA A 57 -18.08 -11.02 -11.84
CA ALA A 57 -18.92 -10.06 -11.13
C ALA A 57 -18.51 -8.61 -11.42
N SER A 58 -19.47 -7.70 -11.42
CA SER A 58 -19.18 -6.27 -11.51
C SER A 58 -18.57 -5.79 -10.20
N ILE A 59 -17.26 -5.52 -10.20
CA ILE A 59 -16.53 -5.06 -9.01
C ILE A 59 -16.02 -3.64 -9.27
N SER A 60 -16.25 -2.75 -8.30
CA SER A 60 -15.72 -1.38 -8.28
C SER A 60 -15.33 -0.97 -6.86
N THR A 61 -14.45 0.02 -6.76
CA THR A 61 -13.97 0.56 -5.49
C THR A 61 -14.44 1.98 -5.28
N SER A 62 -14.55 2.40 -4.03
CA SER A 62 -14.82 3.78 -3.63
C SER A 62 -13.85 4.20 -2.52
N GLN A 63 -13.81 5.50 -2.27
CA GLN A 63 -13.19 6.04 -1.05
C GLN A 63 -14.19 5.99 0.12
N PRO A 64 -13.75 6.02 1.38
CA PRO A 64 -14.63 6.26 2.52
C PRO A 64 -15.39 7.56 2.33
N SER A 65 -16.63 7.61 2.81
CA SER A 65 -17.43 8.84 2.72
C SER A 65 -16.83 9.95 3.61
N PRO A 66 -17.03 11.23 3.27
CA PRO A 66 -16.64 12.33 4.15
C PRO A 66 -17.19 12.18 5.57
N GLY A 67 -18.45 11.76 5.70
CA GLY A 67 -19.09 11.56 7.01
C GLY A 67 -18.43 10.45 7.85
N GLU A 68 -18.02 9.33 7.25
CA GLU A 68 -17.29 8.27 7.95
C GLU A 68 -15.91 8.75 8.41
N THR A 69 -15.21 9.49 7.55
CA THR A 69 -13.88 10.03 7.85
C THR A 69 -13.96 11.06 9.00
N MET A 70 -14.85 12.04 8.89
CA MET A 70 -15.03 13.08 9.92
C MET A 70 -15.56 12.48 11.23
N GLY A 71 -16.50 11.54 11.16
CA GLY A 71 -17.03 10.86 12.35
C GLY A 71 -15.96 10.07 13.11
N LEU A 72 -15.00 9.46 12.41
CA LEU A 72 -13.83 8.86 13.05
C LEU A 72 -12.95 9.92 13.73
N TRP A 73 -12.63 11.02 13.05
CA TRP A 73 -11.82 12.11 13.59
C TRP A 73 -12.49 12.76 14.80
N ASP A 74 -13.78 13.06 14.74
CA ASP A 74 -14.55 13.64 15.84
C ASP A 74 -14.52 12.76 17.08
N ASN A 75 -14.58 11.44 16.91
CA ASN A 75 -14.49 10.50 18.01
C ASN A 75 -13.07 10.43 18.59
N LEU A 76 -12.04 10.40 17.75
CA LEU A 76 -10.65 10.39 18.21
C LEU A 76 -10.27 11.68 18.92
N LEU A 77 -10.72 12.83 18.43
CA LEU A 77 -10.40 14.15 19.02
C LEU A 77 -11.08 14.41 20.37
N LYS A 78 -11.92 13.48 20.88
CA LYS A 78 -12.39 13.50 22.28
C LYS A 78 -11.33 13.04 23.26
N GLU A 79 -10.36 12.23 22.81
CA GLU A 79 -9.34 11.61 23.64
C GLU A 79 -7.91 11.98 23.22
N TYR A 80 -7.71 12.48 22.01
CA TYR A 80 -6.43 12.87 21.43
C TYR A 80 -6.43 14.36 21.08
N ASP A 81 -5.26 14.96 21.14
CA ASP A 81 -5.08 16.38 20.80
C ASP A 81 -4.96 16.56 19.28
N GLU A 82 -4.28 15.63 18.62
CA GLU A 82 -3.99 15.66 17.18
C GLU A 82 -4.22 14.29 16.53
N ILE A 83 -4.42 14.30 15.21
CA ILE A 83 -4.52 13.11 14.36
C ILE A 83 -3.48 13.20 13.27
N VAL A 84 -2.76 12.11 13.02
CA VAL A 84 -1.95 11.90 11.81
C VAL A 84 -2.63 10.81 10.99
N GLN A 85 -3.20 11.18 9.84
CA GLN A 85 -3.81 10.23 8.91
C GLN A 85 -2.88 9.95 7.74
N ILE A 86 -2.63 8.67 7.48
CA ILE A 86 -1.76 8.14 6.41
C ILE A 86 -2.61 7.35 5.42
N PRO A 87 -3.24 7.99 4.45
CA PRO A 87 -4.03 7.32 3.41
C PRO A 87 -3.11 6.72 2.35
N MET A 88 -3.69 5.85 1.51
CA MET A 88 -3.00 5.38 0.30
C MET A 88 -2.65 6.54 -0.65
N SER A 89 -1.67 6.29 -1.53
CA SER A 89 -1.17 7.26 -2.53
C SER A 89 -2.27 8.10 -3.18
N SER A 90 -2.06 9.43 -3.20
CA SER A 90 -2.92 10.40 -3.88
C SER A 90 -3.05 10.13 -5.39
N GLY A 91 -2.06 9.51 -6.01
CA GLY A 91 -2.11 9.14 -7.43
C GLY A 91 -2.97 7.91 -7.73
N LEU A 92 -3.35 7.12 -6.71
CA LEU A 92 -4.14 5.89 -6.85
C LEU A 92 -5.59 6.06 -6.37
N SER A 93 -5.84 7.00 -5.45
CA SER A 93 -7.18 7.28 -4.91
C SER A 93 -7.35 8.76 -4.58
N ALA A 94 -8.58 9.25 -4.71
CA ALA A 94 -8.95 10.59 -4.24
C ALA A 94 -9.03 10.71 -2.71
N THR A 95 -8.91 9.60 -1.96
CA THR A 95 -9.01 9.58 -0.49
C THR A 95 -8.10 10.60 0.18
N CYS A 96 -6.85 10.70 -0.27
CA CYS A 96 -5.88 11.65 0.28
C CYS A 96 -6.32 13.10 0.07
N ALA A 97 -6.68 13.47 -1.16
CA ALA A 97 -7.12 14.84 -1.48
C ALA A 97 -8.41 15.21 -0.75
N THR A 98 -9.37 14.27 -0.65
CA THR A 98 -10.61 14.49 0.11
C THR A 98 -10.30 14.70 1.60
N ALA A 99 -9.47 13.86 2.20
CA ALA A 99 -9.08 14.00 3.60
C ALA A 99 -8.34 15.32 3.88
N MET A 100 -7.45 15.76 2.97
CA MET A 100 -6.79 17.07 3.08
C MET A 100 -7.77 18.23 3.06
N GLY A 101 -8.81 18.16 2.22
CA GLY A 101 -9.88 19.16 2.17
C GLY A 101 -10.66 19.21 3.49
N LEU A 102 -11.08 18.05 3.99
CA LEU A 102 -11.83 17.94 5.26
C LEU A 102 -11.00 18.39 6.47
N ALA A 103 -9.70 18.11 6.47
CA ALA A 103 -8.80 18.47 7.57
C ALA A 103 -8.73 19.99 7.82
N GLN A 104 -9.06 20.82 6.84
CA GLN A 104 -9.09 22.28 6.99
C GLN A 104 -10.13 22.75 8.01
N GLU A 105 -11.18 21.96 8.26
CA GLU A 105 -12.21 22.27 9.25
C GLU A 105 -11.78 21.98 10.71
N TYR A 106 -10.59 21.38 10.91
CA TYR A 106 -10.10 20.91 12.21
C TYR A 106 -9.00 21.80 12.82
N GLU A 107 -8.85 23.03 12.37
CA GLU A 107 -7.98 24.07 12.97
C GLU A 107 -6.51 23.60 13.17
N GLY A 108 -5.99 22.78 12.24
CA GLY A 108 -4.63 22.27 12.30
C GLY A 108 -4.43 21.06 13.22
N ARG A 109 -5.49 20.47 13.77
CA ARG A 109 -5.42 19.26 14.61
C ARG A 109 -5.38 17.96 13.80
N VAL A 110 -5.67 17.98 12.51
CA VAL A 110 -5.64 16.80 11.63
C VAL A 110 -4.57 16.99 10.57
N HIS A 111 -3.58 16.11 10.56
CA HIS A 111 -2.43 16.11 9.65
C HIS A 111 -2.56 14.95 8.68
N VAL A 112 -2.94 15.23 7.43
CA VAL A 112 -3.05 14.21 6.38
C VAL A 112 -1.72 14.13 5.63
N VAL A 113 -1.14 12.93 5.57
CA VAL A 113 0.17 12.64 4.96
C VAL A 113 0.00 12.14 3.54
N ASP A 114 0.54 12.85 2.56
CA ASP A 114 0.65 12.35 1.17
C ASP A 114 2.07 11.89 0.87
N ASN A 115 2.40 10.68 1.30
CA ASN A 115 3.70 10.08 1.01
C ASN A 115 3.71 9.12 -0.19
N GLN A 116 2.64 9.08 -0.96
CA GLN A 116 2.50 8.33 -2.21
C GLN A 116 2.82 6.83 -2.08
N ARG A 117 2.53 6.24 -0.93
CA ARG A 117 2.75 4.83 -0.63
C ARG A 117 1.44 4.04 -0.61
N ILE A 118 1.55 2.71 -0.70
CA ILE A 118 0.42 1.77 -0.66
C ILE A 118 0.92 0.41 -0.14
N SER A 119 0.02 -0.40 0.40
CA SER A 119 0.30 -1.77 0.86
C SER A 119 1.43 -1.80 1.89
N VAL A 120 2.36 -2.73 1.80
CA VAL A 120 3.47 -2.91 2.74
C VAL A 120 4.34 -1.66 2.92
N THR A 121 4.45 -0.80 1.91
CA THR A 121 5.19 0.47 2.04
C THR A 121 4.38 1.54 2.79
N GLN A 122 3.05 1.57 2.64
CA GLN A 122 2.15 2.41 3.46
C GLN A 122 2.13 1.92 4.91
N ARG A 123 2.11 0.59 5.13
CA ARG A 123 2.27 -0.01 6.44
C ARG A 123 3.55 0.45 7.14
N GLN A 124 4.68 0.48 6.43
CA GLN A 124 5.94 0.98 7.00
C GLN A 124 5.79 2.44 7.45
N SER A 125 5.10 3.28 6.69
CA SER A 125 4.85 4.66 7.10
C SER A 125 4.02 4.77 8.38
N VAL A 126 3.09 3.83 8.61
CA VAL A 126 2.33 3.76 9.87
C VAL A 126 3.24 3.37 11.04
N VAL A 127 4.13 2.38 10.85
CA VAL A 127 5.12 1.98 11.87
C VAL A 127 6.08 3.13 12.18
N ASP A 128 6.55 3.84 11.16
CA ASP A 128 7.41 5.02 11.30
C ASP A 128 6.69 6.14 12.06
N ALA A 129 5.40 6.39 11.76
CA ALA A 129 4.58 7.39 12.47
C ALA A 129 4.43 7.07 13.96
N ILE A 130 4.26 5.77 14.29
CA ILE A 130 4.20 5.32 15.70
C ILE A 130 5.53 5.61 16.39
N ALA A 131 6.66 5.26 15.78
CA ALA A 131 7.98 5.50 16.34
C ALA A 131 8.26 7.00 16.55
N LEU A 132 7.91 7.84 15.58
CA LEU A 132 8.05 9.30 15.66
C LEU A 132 7.16 9.89 16.76
N ARG A 133 5.90 9.45 16.87
CA ARG A 133 4.99 9.84 17.95
C ARG A 133 5.58 9.49 19.32
N ASP A 134 6.07 8.27 19.48
CA ASP A 134 6.62 7.76 20.74
C ASP A 134 7.95 8.46 21.10
N ALA A 135 8.66 8.99 20.10
CA ALA A 135 9.82 9.88 20.27
C ALA A 135 9.43 11.36 20.56
N GLY A 136 8.12 11.66 20.66
CA GLY A 136 7.62 12.98 21.06
C GLY A 136 7.50 14.01 19.94
N LYS A 137 7.50 13.59 18.66
CA LYS A 137 7.23 14.47 17.53
C LYS A 137 5.76 14.90 17.50
N SER A 138 5.49 16.14 17.12
CA SER A 138 4.15 16.66 16.84
C SER A 138 3.58 16.06 15.56
N GLY A 139 2.25 16.13 15.37
CA GLY A 139 1.59 15.67 14.16
C GLY A 139 2.11 16.35 12.89
N ALA A 140 2.41 17.64 12.95
CA ALA A 140 2.99 18.40 11.86
C ALA A 140 4.42 17.93 11.50
N GLU A 141 5.27 17.62 12.50
CA GLU A 141 6.61 17.07 12.26
C GLU A 141 6.54 15.67 11.67
N ILE A 142 5.67 14.80 12.19
CA ILE A 142 5.45 13.45 11.64
C ILE A 142 5.06 13.53 10.17
N LYS A 143 4.04 14.36 9.85
CA LYS A 143 3.62 14.59 8.46
C LYS A 143 4.79 15.01 7.59
N LYS A 144 5.54 16.02 7.98
CA LYS A 144 6.68 16.54 7.23
C LYS A 144 7.73 15.47 6.94
N ILE A 145 8.14 14.72 7.98
CA ILE A 145 9.16 13.68 7.87
C ILE A 145 8.70 12.58 6.90
N LEU A 146 7.46 12.09 7.03
CA LEU A 146 6.95 11.04 6.17
C LEU A 146 6.79 11.47 4.71
N GLU A 147 6.45 12.74 4.45
CA GLU A 147 6.36 13.28 3.10
C GLU A 147 7.73 13.51 2.46
N GLU A 148 8.76 13.89 3.23
CA GLU A 148 10.14 13.99 2.76
C GLU A 148 10.70 12.62 2.34
N GLU A 149 10.30 11.55 3.03
CA GLU A 149 10.75 10.17 2.78
C GLU A 149 9.96 9.44 1.67
N LYS A 150 8.99 10.08 1.01
CA LYS A 150 8.08 9.43 0.06
C LYS A 150 8.77 8.66 -1.07
N PHE A 151 9.89 9.17 -1.59
CA PHE A 151 10.64 8.53 -2.68
C PHE A 151 11.70 7.53 -2.21
N ASN A 152 11.90 7.39 -0.90
CA ASN A 152 12.78 6.38 -0.34
C ASN A 152 12.07 5.04 -0.19
N SER A 153 11.32 4.67 -1.21
CA SER A 153 10.61 3.40 -1.36
C SER A 153 10.51 2.99 -2.82
N SER A 154 10.27 1.72 -3.06
CA SER A 154 10.05 1.15 -4.39
C SER A 154 9.17 -0.08 -4.29
N ILE A 155 8.31 -0.27 -5.29
CA ILE A 155 7.53 -1.50 -5.48
C ILE A 155 7.72 -1.96 -6.92
N TYR A 156 8.03 -3.24 -7.12
CA TYR A 156 7.93 -3.94 -8.40
C TYR A 156 6.88 -5.03 -8.26
N ILE A 157 5.95 -5.10 -9.21
CA ILE A 157 4.84 -6.06 -9.19
C ILE A 157 4.65 -6.72 -10.55
N THR A 158 4.47 -8.03 -10.57
CA THR A 158 4.03 -8.76 -11.76
C THR A 158 2.56 -9.18 -11.61
N LEU A 159 1.85 -9.16 -12.73
CA LEU A 159 0.42 -9.41 -12.81
C LEU A 159 0.11 -10.54 -13.77
N GLU A 160 -0.97 -11.29 -13.52
CA GLU A 160 -1.52 -12.23 -14.48
C GLU A 160 -2.11 -11.52 -15.70
N THR A 161 -2.76 -10.38 -15.49
CA THR A 161 -3.43 -9.60 -16.53
C THR A 161 -3.49 -8.12 -16.17
N LEU A 162 -3.49 -7.26 -17.19
CA LEU A 162 -3.74 -5.82 -17.04
C LEU A 162 -5.22 -5.44 -17.14
N LYS A 163 -6.13 -6.42 -17.32
CA LYS A 163 -7.58 -6.19 -17.53
C LYS A 163 -8.16 -5.26 -16.47
N TYR A 164 -7.90 -5.56 -15.21
CA TYR A 164 -8.46 -4.83 -14.07
C TYR A 164 -7.86 -3.44 -13.91
N LEU A 165 -6.54 -3.30 -14.04
CA LEU A 165 -5.86 -2.00 -13.96
C LEU A 165 -6.26 -1.06 -15.09
N LYS A 166 -6.41 -1.57 -16.31
CA LYS A 166 -6.91 -0.78 -17.44
C LYS A 166 -8.31 -0.26 -17.19
N LYS A 167 -9.22 -1.12 -16.70
CA LYS A 167 -10.58 -0.73 -16.31
C LYS A 167 -10.57 0.32 -15.20
N GLY A 168 -9.66 0.20 -14.23
CA GLY A 168 -9.56 1.09 -13.09
C GLY A 168 -8.85 2.42 -13.35
N GLY A 169 -8.02 2.53 -14.39
CA GLY A 169 -7.27 3.76 -14.71
C GLY A 169 -6.16 4.13 -13.71
N ARG A 170 -5.63 3.17 -12.93
CA ARG A 170 -4.56 3.37 -11.91
C ARG A 170 -3.16 3.09 -12.45
N ILE A 171 -3.00 3.11 -13.76
CA ILE A 171 -1.71 2.94 -14.45
C ILE A 171 -1.44 4.10 -15.39
N THR A 172 -0.17 4.31 -15.71
CA THR A 172 0.22 5.28 -16.73
C THR A 172 -0.23 4.84 -18.13
N PRO A 173 -0.37 5.78 -19.09
CA PRO A 173 -0.64 5.42 -20.48
C PRO A 173 0.39 4.45 -21.06
N ALA A 174 1.66 4.57 -20.69
CA ALA A 174 2.74 3.67 -21.13
C ALA A 174 2.50 2.23 -20.62
N ALA A 175 2.14 2.05 -19.36
CA ALA A 175 1.77 0.75 -18.80
C ALA A 175 0.48 0.19 -19.43
N ALA A 176 -0.51 1.05 -19.68
CA ALA A 176 -1.76 0.65 -20.34
C ALA A 176 -1.55 0.20 -21.81
N ALA A 177 -0.54 0.74 -22.49
CA ALA A 177 -0.18 0.37 -23.87
C ALA A 177 0.48 -1.04 -23.95
N ILE A 178 0.85 -1.64 -22.83
CA ILE A 178 1.29 -3.05 -22.80
C ILE A 178 0.13 -3.93 -23.27
N GLY A 179 0.23 -4.42 -24.49
CA GLY A 179 -0.80 -5.26 -25.10
C GLY A 179 -0.97 -6.60 -24.38
N THR A 180 -2.16 -7.20 -24.52
CA THR A 180 -2.44 -8.57 -24.11
C THR A 180 -1.86 -9.53 -25.14
N VAL A 181 -0.63 -9.94 -24.97
CA VAL A 181 -0.02 -11.02 -25.77
C VAL A 181 0.05 -12.25 -24.89
N LEU A 182 -0.34 -13.40 -25.44
CA LEU A 182 -0.33 -14.67 -24.74
C LEU A 182 1.05 -14.94 -24.10
N ASN A 183 1.04 -15.30 -22.82
CA ASN A 183 2.25 -15.60 -22.03
C ASN A 183 3.22 -14.43 -21.77
N LEU A 184 2.86 -13.19 -22.08
CA LEU A 184 3.61 -12.01 -21.62
C LEU A 184 3.14 -11.61 -20.22
N LYS A 185 4.09 -11.47 -19.31
CA LYS A 185 3.86 -10.96 -17.95
C LYS A 185 4.40 -9.54 -17.85
N PRO A 186 3.57 -8.56 -17.55
CA PRO A 186 4.03 -7.21 -17.24
C PRO A 186 4.72 -7.21 -15.88
N VAL A 187 5.83 -6.49 -15.79
CA VAL A 187 6.38 -6.02 -14.52
C VAL A 187 6.17 -4.52 -14.49
N LEU A 188 5.45 -4.06 -13.48
CA LEU A 188 5.19 -2.65 -13.23
C LEU A 188 6.01 -2.19 -12.04
N GLN A 189 6.27 -0.88 -11.96
CA GLN A 189 6.91 -0.23 -10.82
C GLN A 189 6.01 0.84 -10.23
N LEU A 190 6.14 1.09 -8.93
CA LEU A 190 5.57 2.22 -8.23
C LEU A 190 6.69 2.94 -7.49
N GLN A 191 7.04 4.13 -7.97
CA GLN A 191 8.05 5.03 -7.41
C GLN A 191 7.51 6.46 -7.46
N GLY A 192 6.37 6.67 -6.82
CA GLY A 192 5.61 7.90 -6.85
C GLY A 192 4.11 7.62 -6.97
N GLU A 193 3.40 8.37 -7.79
CA GLU A 193 1.94 8.42 -7.75
C GLU A 193 1.23 7.19 -8.32
N LYS A 194 1.68 6.66 -9.48
CA LYS A 194 0.96 5.63 -10.25
C LYS A 194 1.86 4.47 -10.65
N LEU A 195 1.21 3.33 -10.91
CA LEU A 195 1.89 2.18 -11.50
C LEU A 195 2.35 2.50 -12.93
N ASP A 196 3.64 2.36 -13.18
CA ASP A 196 4.26 2.57 -14.47
C ASP A 196 4.86 1.29 -15.05
N ALA A 197 5.12 1.28 -16.36
CA ALA A 197 5.73 0.18 -17.04
C ALA A 197 7.21 0.06 -16.66
N PHE A 198 7.64 -1.14 -16.23
CA PHE A 198 9.05 -1.43 -15.99
C PHE A 198 9.61 -2.39 -17.02
N ALA A 199 8.96 -3.55 -17.19
CA ALA A 199 9.40 -4.57 -18.16
C ALA A 199 8.25 -5.40 -18.72
N LYS A 200 8.47 -6.02 -19.88
CA LYS A 200 7.62 -7.06 -20.45
C LYS A 200 8.46 -8.32 -20.61
N VAL A 201 8.05 -9.40 -19.98
CA VAL A 201 8.80 -10.65 -19.98
C VAL A 201 7.92 -11.85 -20.28
N ARG A 202 8.52 -12.97 -20.66
CA ARG A 202 7.78 -14.20 -20.92
C ARG A 202 7.76 -15.09 -19.67
N GLY A 203 6.54 -15.35 -19.16
CA GLY A 203 6.28 -16.26 -18.06
C GLY A 203 6.66 -15.71 -16.67
N LYS A 204 6.07 -16.31 -15.65
CA LYS A 204 6.23 -15.90 -14.23
C LYS A 204 7.68 -15.96 -13.75
N LYS A 205 8.40 -17.01 -14.07
CA LYS A 205 9.81 -17.18 -13.64
C LYS A 205 10.70 -16.02 -14.08
N GLN A 206 10.52 -15.55 -15.32
CA GLN A 206 11.29 -14.40 -15.80
C GLN A 206 10.82 -13.09 -15.14
N ALA A 207 9.53 -12.96 -14.84
CA ALA A 207 9.03 -11.80 -14.11
C ALA A 207 9.62 -11.71 -12.69
N ARG A 208 9.63 -12.82 -11.94
CA ARG A 208 10.25 -12.91 -10.60
C ARG A 208 11.74 -12.52 -10.65
N ARG A 209 12.51 -13.10 -11.58
CA ARG A 209 13.93 -12.74 -11.77
C ARG A 209 14.15 -11.27 -12.12
N THR A 210 13.26 -10.69 -12.93
CA THR A 210 13.34 -9.28 -13.31
C THR A 210 13.11 -8.38 -12.09
N MET A 211 12.13 -8.70 -11.26
CA MET A 211 11.85 -7.96 -10.02
C MET A 211 13.00 -8.05 -9.02
N LEU A 212 13.57 -9.24 -8.80
CA LEU A 212 14.73 -9.43 -7.92
C LEU A 212 15.94 -8.61 -8.40
N LYS A 213 16.22 -8.66 -9.72
CA LYS A 213 17.30 -7.87 -10.31
C LYS A 213 17.07 -6.37 -10.17
N ALA A 214 15.84 -5.90 -10.34
CA ALA A 214 15.48 -4.49 -10.18
C ALA A 214 15.69 -4.01 -8.73
N MET A 215 15.20 -4.80 -7.76
CA MET A 215 15.38 -4.48 -6.34
C MET A 215 16.86 -4.50 -5.93
N LYS A 216 17.64 -5.45 -6.45
CA LYS A 216 19.09 -5.49 -6.22
C LYS A 216 19.78 -4.25 -6.76
N ALA A 217 19.41 -3.81 -7.96
CA ALA A 217 19.95 -2.58 -8.54
C ALA A 217 19.59 -1.32 -7.72
N ASP A 218 18.36 -1.26 -7.18
CA ASP A 218 17.96 -0.19 -6.25
C ASP A 218 18.81 -0.20 -4.97
N PHE A 219 19.10 -1.37 -4.41
CA PHE A 219 19.89 -1.52 -3.18
C PHE A 219 21.39 -1.23 -3.39
N GLU A 220 21.92 -1.56 -4.56
CA GLU A 220 23.31 -1.25 -4.93
C GLU A 220 23.49 0.19 -5.43
N GLY A 221 22.38 0.83 -5.84
CA GLY A 221 22.36 2.19 -6.39
C GLY A 221 21.80 3.22 -5.43
N ARG A 222 20.59 3.71 -5.72
CA ARG A 222 19.98 4.86 -5.02
C ARG A 222 19.74 4.65 -3.53
N PHE A 223 19.62 3.40 -3.07
CA PHE A 223 19.38 3.05 -1.67
C PHE A 223 20.63 2.51 -0.96
N ALA A 224 21.79 2.45 -1.64
CA ALA A 224 23.01 1.87 -1.08
C ALA A 224 23.39 2.41 0.31
N PRO A 225 23.34 3.72 0.58
CA PRO A 225 23.63 4.25 1.92
C PRO A 225 22.67 3.72 2.99
N PHE A 226 21.38 3.61 2.68
CA PHE A 226 20.35 3.14 3.63
C PHE A 226 20.48 1.64 3.90
N VAL A 227 20.84 0.86 2.88
CA VAL A 227 21.12 -0.58 3.04
C VAL A 227 22.34 -0.80 3.92
N GLN A 228 23.45 -0.06 3.70
CA GLN A 228 24.66 -0.14 4.50
C GLN A 228 24.43 0.21 5.98
N ASN A 229 23.53 1.16 6.25
CA ASN A 229 23.16 1.58 7.60
C ASN A 229 22.11 0.65 8.25
N GLY A 230 21.58 -0.35 7.55
CA GLY A 230 20.49 -1.21 8.06
C GLY A 230 19.13 -0.50 8.16
N GLU A 231 18.96 0.61 7.46
CA GLU A 231 17.74 1.43 7.45
C GLU A 231 16.71 0.97 6.42
N MET A 232 17.05 0.05 5.52
CA MET A 232 16.14 -0.40 4.47
C MET A 232 15.37 -1.66 4.86
N CYS A 233 14.03 -1.60 4.82
CA CYS A 233 13.15 -2.76 4.92
C CYS A 233 12.99 -3.43 3.56
N LEU A 234 13.01 -4.76 3.54
CA LEU A 234 12.58 -5.58 2.40
C LEU A 234 11.19 -6.15 2.68
N GLN A 235 10.30 -6.05 1.72
CA GLN A 235 8.89 -6.37 1.89
C GLN A 235 8.35 -7.10 0.66
N ALA A 236 7.27 -7.87 0.84
CA ALA A 236 6.56 -8.56 -0.22
C ALA A 236 5.05 -8.36 -0.10
N ALA A 237 4.36 -8.44 -1.21
CA ALA A 237 2.90 -8.51 -1.22
C ALA A 237 2.41 -9.44 -2.33
N TYR A 238 1.20 -9.97 -2.17
CA TYR A 238 0.64 -10.93 -3.11
C TYR A 238 -0.88 -10.84 -3.20
N THR A 239 -1.46 -11.49 -4.23
CA THR A 239 -2.90 -11.73 -4.33
C THR A 239 -3.20 -13.20 -4.56
N GLY A 240 -4.13 -13.73 -3.80
CA GLY A 240 -4.80 -15.01 -4.05
C GLY A 240 -4.08 -16.24 -3.53
N ASN A 241 -2.92 -16.65 -4.04
CA ASN A 241 -2.30 -17.93 -3.71
C ASN A 241 -1.20 -17.81 -2.63
N PRO A 242 -1.47 -18.23 -1.37
CA PRO A 242 -0.47 -18.16 -0.29
C PRO A 242 0.74 -19.08 -0.52
N GLU A 243 0.55 -20.25 -1.17
CA GLU A 243 1.65 -21.18 -1.44
C GLU A 243 2.66 -20.56 -2.44
N GLU A 244 2.17 -19.97 -3.52
CA GLU A 244 3.00 -19.25 -4.49
C GLU A 244 3.67 -18.02 -3.86
N ALA A 245 3.01 -17.37 -2.91
CA ALA A 245 3.59 -16.25 -2.16
C ALA A 245 4.74 -16.71 -1.26
N GLU A 246 4.61 -17.86 -0.60
CA GLU A 246 5.68 -18.40 0.25
C GLU A 246 6.89 -18.85 -0.58
N GLU A 247 6.69 -19.48 -1.74
CA GLU A 247 7.77 -19.75 -2.68
C GLU A 247 8.48 -18.45 -3.11
N TRP A 248 7.72 -17.41 -3.37
CA TRP A 248 8.26 -16.09 -3.72
C TRP A 248 9.10 -15.50 -2.59
N LYS A 249 8.63 -15.58 -1.35
CA LYS A 249 9.37 -15.14 -0.16
C LYS A 249 10.68 -15.88 -0.02
N GLN A 250 10.71 -17.19 -0.29
CA GLN A 250 11.93 -18.00 -0.27
C GLN A 250 12.94 -17.55 -1.34
N GLU A 251 12.49 -17.32 -2.60
CA GLU A 251 13.37 -16.78 -3.66
C GLU A 251 13.96 -15.41 -3.28
N MET A 252 13.17 -14.56 -2.62
CA MET A 252 13.64 -13.27 -2.10
C MET A 252 14.68 -13.46 -0.99
N GLN A 253 14.45 -14.39 -0.05
CA GLN A 253 15.36 -14.66 1.06
C GLN A 253 16.72 -15.20 0.56
N GLU A 254 16.70 -16.03 -0.47
CA GLU A 254 17.94 -16.52 -1.12
C GLU A 254 18.69 -15.37 -1.81
N THR A 255 17.96 -14.42 -2.40
CA THR A 255 18.57 -13.29 -3.13
C THR A 255 19.12 -12.21 -2.18
N PHE A 256 18.46 -12.01 -1.03
CA PHE A 256 18.78 -11.00 -0.02
C PHE A 256 19.00 -11.65 1.36
N PRO A 257 20.08 -12.44 1.51
CA PRO A 257 20.36 -13.13 2.77
C PRO A 257 20.56 -12.14 3.91
N GLY A 258 20.00 -12.47 5.08
CA GLY A 258 20.12 -11.65 6.29
C GLY A 258 19.11 -10.49 6.40
N MET A 259 18.31 -10.22 5.37
CA MET A 259 17.22 -9.27 5.48
C MET A 259 15.92 -9.97 5.92
N GLU A 260 15.26 -9.42 6.90
CA GLU A 260 13.89 -9.86 7.27
C GLU A 260 12.89 -9.39 6.21
N ILE A 261 12.00 -10.29 5.81
CA ILE A 261 10.97 -10.01 4.79
C ILE A 261 9.59 -10.00 5.46
N HIS A 262 9.00 -8.82 5.55
CA HIS A 262 7.58 -8.70 5.88
C HIS A 262 6.74 -8.94 4.62
N MET A 263 5.74 -9.83 4.71
CA MET A 263 4.87 -10.17 3.59
C MET A 263 3.40 -10.16 4.00
N ASP A 264 2.58 -9.39 3.26
CA ASP A 264 1.14 -9.31 3.45
C ASP A 264 0.38 -9.62 2.16
N PRO A 265 -0.85 -10.16 2.23
CA PRO A 265 -1.78 -10.11 1.10
C PRO A 265 -2.15 -8.65 0.79
N LEU A 266 -2.33 -8.33 -0.49
CA LEU A 266 -2.89 -7.05 -0.89
C LEU A 266 -4.33 -6.91 -0.39
N SER A 267 -4.71 -5.71 0.03
CA SER A 267 -6.09 -5.41 0.41
C SER A 267 -7.07 -5.71 -0.72
N LEU A 268 -8.32 -6.03 -0.39
CA LEU A 268 -9.32 -6.39 -1.40
C LEU A 268 -9.64 -5.23 -2.35
N SER A 269 -9.61 -3.99 -1.85
CA SER A 269 -9.78 -2.81 -2.70
C SER A 269 -8.64 -2.66 -3.71
N VAL A 270 -7.41 -3.02 -3.35
CA VAL A 270 -6.28 -3.08 -4.27
C VAL A 270 -6.40 -4.28 -5.22
N ALA A 271 -6.78 -5.44 -4.70
CA ALA A 271 -6.95 -6.67 -5.48
C ALA A 271 -8.03 -6.52 -6.58
N CYS A 272 -9.05 -5.66 -6.38
CA CYS A 272 -10.02 -5.28 -7.42
C CYS A 272 -9.35 -4.77 -8.71
N HIS A 273 -8.22 -4.09 -8.58
CA HIS A 273 -7.48 -3.51 -9.71
C HIS A 273 -6.31 -4.37 -10.17
N ILE A 274 -5.72 -5.13 -9.26
CA ILE A 274 -4.53 -5.97 -9.53
C ILE A 274 -4.94 -7.33 -10.10
N GLY A 275 -6.03 -7.93 -9.59
CA GLY A 275 -6.45 -9.27 -9.94
C GLY A 275 -5.77 -10.35 -9.10
N TYR A 276 -6.10 -11.61 -9.40
CA TYR A 276 -5.57 -12.81 -8.72
C TYR A 276 -4.18 -13.19 -9.25
N GLY A 277 -3.31 -13.74 -8.39
CA GLY A 277 -2.03 -14.35 -8.78
C GLY A 277 -0.90 -13.36 -9.01
N SER A 278 -0.97 -12.17 -8.42
CA SER A 278 0.10 -11.17 -8.48
C SER A 278 1.11 -11.37 -7.36
N LEU A 279 2.37 -11.04 -7.65
CA LEU A 279 3.47 -11.05 -6.70
C LEU A 279 4.21 -9.71 -6.77
N ALA A 280 4.57 -9.18 -5.62
CA ALA A 280 5.34 -7.94 -5.51
C ALA A 280 6.55 -8.10 -4.59
N ILE A 281 7.61 -7.37 -4.91
CA ILE A 281 8.72 -7.06 -4.02
C ILE A 281 8.73 -5.55 -3.79
N ALA A 282 8.94 -5.15 -2.57
CA ALA A 282 8.97 -3.75 -2.18
C ALA A 282 10.10 -3.47 -1.21
N CYS A 283 10.49 -2.22 -1.12
CA CYS A 283 11.36 -1.73 -0.07
C CYS A 283 10.90 -0.35 0.40
N SER A 284 11.24 -0.02 1.62
CA SER A 284 11.08 1.32 2.18
C SER A 284 12.16 1.60 3.20
N LYS A 285 12.65 2.84 3.21
CA LYS A 285 13.53 3.31 4.27
C LYS A 285 12.74 3.43 5.56
N LYS A 286 13.28 2.88 6.65
CA LYS A 286 12.79 3.11 8.02
C LYS A 286 13.14 4.54 8.43
N VAL A 287 12.19 5.21 9.05
CA VAL A 287 12.48 6.48 9.71
C VAL A 287 13.01 6.17 11.11
N THR A 288 14.23 6.57 11.38
CA THR A 288 14.81 6.57 12.74
C THR A 288 14.42 7.83 13.46
N ALA A 289 13.85 7.70 14.66
CA ALA A 289 13.41 8.82 15.51
C ALA A 289 14.58 9.54 16.18
#